data_659c5ac97a2e4a06764e950bf6819945
#
_entry.id   659c5ac97a2e4a06764e950bf6819945
#
_cell.length_a   1.000
_cell.length_b   1.000
_cell.length_c   1.000
_cell.angle_alpha   90.00
_cell.angle_beta   90.00
_cell.angle_gamma   90.00
#
_symmetry.space_group_name_H-M   'P 1'
#
loop_
_entity.id
_entity.type
_entity.pdbx_description
1 polymer ?
#
loop_
_entity_poly.entity_id
_entity_poly.type
_entity_poly.pdbx_seq_one_letter_code
_entity_poly.pdbx_strand_id
1 'polypeptide(L)'
;MSSLALFASSQTQPDSLIRLADDFWAWRAKYAPFTGDDVNRIERPGGIRDWSLASIDQRRKELEQFEARWKKIDPSNWPISKQVDYKLIGSALSRVRWELDGNPRWKRDPNFYIEQTLTGLVEALTAPAPYDDARSREILTRIENISPILQQGAENLEKPPAPFATVAINNLDGIRERLRKMSRSLAPSTTLHPEKLTTACEHAADALEKFQQQLKQKLPSLPEQTALGRDAYIWFLHNVALMPFTPEELLAMGRQEWNRAVAFETFEKNRNKDVPPLKIADNIDTWIRDAAEKELAIRKFLVERGIVSVPDWVQHYTLRPTPEYLRVLGFGENDDFTGPSRLKENCVRYVPEPSEKLGYFWRATAMDPRPITVHEGVPGHYFQLCLSWKNEDPIRRHYYDSGANEGIGFYAEEMILHAGLFDDSPHTREIIYNFMRLRALRVEVDVKLALDEFTLEQAAKYLQEKVPMDEQTARQEATAFSTGPGQAITYQIGKLQIIKFLADARMQLGDKFNLRAFHDFVWKNGNVPIALQRWEFLDDASDVPK
;
A
#
# COMPACT_ATOMS: atom_id res chain seq x y z
N MET A 1 -0.84 40.26 -25.60
CA MET A 1 0.39 39.71 -25.00
C MET A 1 0.46 40.26 -23.57
N SER A 2 0.08 39.49 -22.63
CA SER A 2 0.33 39.76 -21.21
C SER A 2 0.48 38.41 -20.54
N SER A 3 1.72 38.06 -20.32
CA SER A 3 2.19 36.89 -19.60
C SER A 3 1.76 37.04 -18.13
N LEU A 4 0.75 36.30 -17.70
CA LEU A 4 0.50 36.09 -16.28
C LEU A 4 1.48 35.03 -15.79
N ALA A 5 2.67 35.51 -15.37
CA ALA A 5 3.54 34.74 -14.53
C ALA A 5 2.81 34.51 -13.19
N LEU A 6 2.41 33.28 -12.93
CA LEU A 6 2.07 32.83 -11.60
C LEU A 6 3.35 32.91 -10.75
N PHE A 7 3.53 34.04 -10.07
CA PHE A 7 4.49 34.13 -8.99
C PHE A 7 4.02 33.24 -7.85
N ALA A 8 4.55 32.02 -7.77
CA ALA A 8 4.59 31.31 -6.52
C ALA A 8 5.43 32.17 -5.55
N SER A 9 4.76 32.92 -4.69
CA SER A 9 5.43 33.56 -3.56
C SER A 9 5.89 32.43 -2.65
N SER A 10 7.18 32.19 -2.59
CA SER A 10 7.82 31.35 -1.58
C SER A 10 7.67 32.05 -0.22
N GLN A 11 6.47 32.01 0.35
CA GLN A 11 6.31 32.33 1.75
C GLN A 11 6.85 31.15 2.53
N THR A 12 7.92 31.39 3.27
CA THR A 12 8.53 30.43 4.18
C THR A 12 7.48 29.88 5.13
N GLN A 13 7.40 28.54 5.22
CA GLN A 13 6.63 27.88 6.28
C GLN A 13 7.05 28.47 7.63
N PRO A 14 6.14 28.65 8.57
CA PRO A 14 6.55 29.00 9.92
C PRO A 14 7.50 27.93 10.42
N ASP A 15 8.70 28.35 10.79
CA ASP A 15 9.77 27.44 11.30
C ASP A 15 9.29 26.45 12.35
N SER A 16 8.19 26.76 13.06
CA SER A 16 7.60 25.89 14.07
C SER A 16 6.97 24.61 13.49
N LEU A 17 6.27 24.68 12.34
CA LEU A 17 5.66 23.49 11.72
C LEU A 17 6.72 22.59 11.09
N ILE A 18 7.72 23.19 10.43
CA ILE A 18 8.83 22.42 9.84
C ILE A 18 9.60 21.69 10.94
N ARG A 19 9.98 22.39 12.01
CA ARG A 19 10.68 21.74 13.15
C ARG A 19 9.85 20.64 13.79
N LEU A 20 8.53 20.86 13.93
CA LEU A 20 7.64 19.81 14.43
C LEU A 20 7.63 18.59 13.52
N ALA A 21 7.57 18.80 12.21
CA ALA A 21 7.55 17.73 11.21
C ALA A 21 8.87 16.94 11.20
N ASP A 22 10.01 17.62 11.19
CA ASP A 22 11.34 16.98 11.22
C ASP A 22 11.52 16.11 12.48
N ASP A 23 11.17 16.67 13.65
CA ASP A 23 11.22 15.94 14.92
C ASP A 23 10.28 14.72 14.89
N PHE A 24 9.06 14.89 14.37
CA PHE A 24 8.07 13.83 14.27
C PHE A 24 8.52 12.72 13.32
N TRP A 25 9.03 13.04 12.12
CA TRP A 25 9.46 12.03 11.18
C TRP A 25 10.70 11.26 11.67
N ALA A 26 11.64 11.94 12.34
CA ALA A 26 12.78 11.27 12.99
C ALA A 26 12.30 10.30 14.11
N TRP A 27 11.35 10.76 14.92
CA TRP A 27 10.73 9.92 15.96
C TRP A 27 9.94 8.76 15.33
N ARG A 28 9.15 9.02 14.28
CA ARG A 28 8.37 8.01 13.58
C ARG A 28 9.26 6.92 12.97
N ALA A 29 10.38 7.29 12.34
CA ALA A 29 11.34 6.34 11.78
C ALA A 29 11.89 5.35 12.84
N LYS A 30 12.09 5.82 14.07
CA LYS A 30 12.52 4.99 15.19
C LYS A 30 11.46 3.94 15.58
N TYR A 31 10.18 4.31 15.57
CA TYR A 31 9.09 3.50 16.09
C TYR A 31 8.12 2.97 15.02
N ALA A 32 8.29 3.30 13.76
CA ALA A 32 7.39 2.87 12.70
C ALA A 32 7.30 1.35 12.61
N PRO A 33 6.10 0.77 12.58
CA PRO A 33 5.92 -0.65 12.31
C PRO A 33 6.26 -0.99 10.86
N PHE A 34 6.38 -2.28 10.54
CA PHE A 34 6.49 -2.78 9.16
C PHE A 34 5.12 -2.92 8.49
N THR A 35 4.14 -2.28 8.99
CA THR A 35 2.81 -2.26 8.40
C THR A 35 2.37 -0.84 8.27
N GLY A 36 1.60 -0.58 7.27
CA GLY A 36 0.97 0.69 7.13
C GLY A 36 1.66 1.64 6.20
N ASP A 37 1.05 2.73 6.08
CA ASP A 37 1.08 3.59 4.96
C ASP A 37 2.35 4.45 4.85
N ASP A 38 3.01 4.73 5.95
CA ASP A 38 4.18 5.62 5.93
C ASP A 38 5.54 4.92 5.81
N VAL A 39 5.55 3.58 5.81
CA VAL A 39 6.81 2.80 5.80
C VAL A 39 7.62 2.96 4.52
N ASN A 40 6.96 3.13 3.40
CA ASN A 40 7.61 3.35 2.11
C ASN A 40 8.19 4.76 1.94
N ARG A 41 7.91 5.66 2.89
CA ARG A 41 8.32 7.07 2.87
C ARG A 41 9.43 7.38 3.83
N ILE A 42 9.56 6.58 4.87
CA ILE A 42 10.52 6.78 5.94
C ILE A 42 11.57 5.69 5.82
N GLU A 43 12.76 6.05 5.38
CA GLU A 43 13.89 5.14 5.45
C GLU A 43 14.19 4.85 6.91
N ARG A 44 14.05 3.60 7.30
CA ARG A 44 14.27 3.18 8.67
C ARG A 44 15.73 2.83 8.86
N PRO A 45 16.41 3.44 9.83
CA PRO A 45 17.70 2.92 10.25
C PRO A 45 17.51 1.46 10.68
N GLY A 46 18.41 0.59 10.29
CA GLY A 46 18.43 -0.81 10.71
C GLY A 46 18.21 -0.90 12.22
N GLY A 47 17.55 -1.94 12.67
CA GLY A 47 17.34 -2.16 14.10
C GLY A 47 15.97 -2.71 14.44
N ILE A 48 15.86 -3.10 15.69
CA ILE A 48 14.69 -3.78 16.26
C ILE A 48 13.70 -2.75 16.71
N ARG A 49 12.43 -3.02 16.46
CA ARG A 49 11.32 -2.29 17.08
C ARG A 49 10.99 -2.95 18.42
N ASP A 50 11.00 -2.17 19.48
CA ASP A 50 10.62 -2.64 20.81
C ASP A 50 9.10 -2.53 20.99
N TRP A 51 8.45 -3.68 21.17
CA TRP A 51 7.00 -3.81 21.38
C TRP A 51 6.63 -4.10 22.84
N SER A 52 7.55 -3.91 23.79
CA SER A 52 7.22 -4.01 25.21
C SER A 52 6.16 -2.98 25.61
N LEU A 53 5.34 -3.29 26.61
CA LEU A 53 4.34 -2.36 27.14
C LEU A 53 4.96 -1.04 27.58
N ALA A 54 6.17 -1.08 28.16
CA ALA A 54 6.91 0.12 28.54
C ALA A 54 7.24 1.01 27.32
N SER A 55 7.67 0.42 26.20
CA SER A 55 7.92 1.15 24.95
C SER A 55 6.63 1.73 24.37
N ILE A 56 5.53 0.98 24.41
CA ILE A 56 4.22 1.45 23.93
C ILE A 56 3.73 2.64 24.78
N ASP A 57 3.83 2.57 26.09
CA ASP A 57 3.46 3.66 26.99
C ASP A 57 4.35 4.90 26.79
N GLN A 58 5.65 4.69 26.54
CA GLN A 58 6.54 5.80 26.19
C GLN A 58 6.12 6.47 24.87
N ARG A 59 5.77 5.70 23.84
CA ARG A 59 5.28 6.25 22.56
C ARG A 59 4.02 7.08 22.76
N ARG A 60 3.07 6.66 23.61
CA ARG A 60 1.87 7.44 23.92
C ARG A 60 2.21 8.80 24.52
N LYS A 61 3.11 8.82 25.52
CA LYS A 61 3.55 10.07 26.15
C LYS A 61 4.26 11.00 25.18
N GLU A 62 5.11 10.45 24.32
CA GLU A 62 5.81 11.23 23.30
C GLU A 62 4.84 11.76 22.24
N LEU A 63 3.88 10.95 21.80
CA LEU A 63 2.82 11.39 20.87
C LEU A 63 1.99 12.55 21.45
N GLU A 64 1.61 12.49 22.72
CA GLU A 64 0.89 13.57 23.39
C GLU A 64 1.67 14.89 23.35
N GLN A 65 3.00 14.84 23.46
CA GLN A 65 3.84 16.04 23.33
C GLN A 65 3.83 16.59 21.91
N PHE A 66 3.86 15.75 20.87
CA PHE A 66 3.73 16.17 19.48
C PHE A 66 2.34 16.78 19.21
N GLU A 67 1.28 16.14 19.66
CA GLU A 67 -0.10 16.64 19.53
C GLU A 67 -0.26 18.01 20.23
N ALA A 68 0.32 18.18 21.41
CA ALA A 68 0.29 19.44 22.14
C ALA A 68 1.07 20.56 21.42
N ARG A 69 2.19 20.22 20.78
CA ARG A 69 2.95 21.17 19.95
C ARG A 69 2.14 21.58 18.71
N TRP A 70 1.55 20.60 18.02
CA TRP A 70 0.71 20.84 16.84
C TRP A 70 -0.49 21.73 17.15
N LYS A 71 -1.23 21.47 18.23
CA LYS A 71 -2.40 22.25 18.65
C LYS A 71 -2.08 23.72 19.02
N LYS A 72 -0.84 24.05 19.32
CA LYS A 72 -0.41 25.44 19.60
C LYS A 72 -0.17 26.27 18.34
N ILE A 73 -0.13 25.63 17.18
CA ILE A 73 0.07 26.29 15.89
C ILE A 73 -1.27 26.74 15.35
N ASP A 74 -1.42 28.02 15.02
CA ASP A 74 -2.61 28.57 14.37
C ASP A 74 -2.35 28.79 12.88
N PRO A 75 -2.92 27.95 11.98
CA PRO A 75 -2.73 28.08 10.55
C PRO A 75 -3.72 29.02 9.85
N SER A 76 -4.66 29.66 10.57
CA SER A 76 -5.84 30.33 10.01
C SER A 76 -5.50 31.44 8.99
N ASN A 77 -4.36 32.10 9.16
CA ASN A 77 -3.91 33.20 8.29
C ASN A 77 -2.83 32.75 7.27
N TRP A 78 -2.60 31.45 7.12
CA TRP A 78 -1.59 30.97 6.20
C TRP A 78 -2.15 30.77 4.79
N PRO A 79 -1.30 30.77 3.75
CA PRO A 79 -1.71 30.29 2.42
C PRO A 79 -2.28 28.87 2.48
N ILE A 80 -3.22 28.55 1.61
CA ILE A 80 -3.92 27.24 1.60
C ILE A 80 -2.93 26.08 1.58
N SER A 81 -1.87 26.15 0.75
CA SER A 81 -0.84 25.11 0.71
C SER A 81 -0.23 24.82 2.08
N LYS A 82 -0.05 25.84 2.92
CA LYS A 82 0.50 25.68 4.27
C LYS A 82 -0.53 25.24 5.30
N GLN A 83 -1.80 25.59 5.10
CA GLN A 83 -2.91 25.02 5.86
C GLN A 83 -3.06 23.51 5.56
N VAL A 84 -2.85 23.11 4.30
CA VAL A 84 -2.78 21.69 3.90
C VAL A 84 -1.64 21.00 4.64
N ASP A 85 -0.43 21.54 4.63
CA ASP A 85 0.72 20.96 5.34
C ASP A 85 0.45 20.78 6.85
N TYR A 86 -0.23 21.74 7.48
CA TYR A 86 -0.67 21.63 8.88
C TYR A 86 -1.64 20.45 9.08
N LYS A 87 -2.63 20.27 8.19
CA LYS A 87 -3.58 19.14 8.24
C LYS A 87 -2.87 17.80 8.00
N LEU A 88 -1.85 17.74 7.13
CA LEU A 88 -1.05 16.52 6.90
C LEU A 88 -0.35 16.07 8.20
N ILE A 89 0.25 16.99 8.95
CA ILE A 89 0.85 16.64 10.25
C ILE A 89 -0.21 16.18 11.25
N GLY A 90 -1.38 16.83 11.30
CA GLY A 90 -2.49 16.39 12.15
C GLY A 90 -2.96 14.97 11.83
N SER A 91 -3.09 14.63 10.55
CA SER A 91 -3.43 13.29 10.09
C SER A 91 -2.32 12.27 10.45
N ALA A 92 -1.05 12.62 10.25
CA ALA A 92 0.07 11.73 10.57
C ALA A 92 0.15 11.43 12.08
N LEU A 93 -0.12 12.41 12.95
CA LEU A 93 -0.25 12.22 14.40
C LEU A 93 -1.44 11.33 14.74
N SER A 94 -2.58 11.57 14.10
CA SER A 94 -3.80 10.76 14.27
C SER A 94 -3.59 9.30 13.84
N ARG A 95 -2.79 9.06 12.81
CA ARG A 95 -2.42 7.70 12.39
C ARG A 95 -1.66 6.96 13.50
N VAL A 96 -0.70 7.61 14.15
CA VAL A 96 0.00 6.98 15.29
C VAL A 96 -0.96 6.73 16.44
N ARG A 97 -1.89 7.65 16.73
CA ARG A 97 -2.94 7.45 17.74
C ARG A 97 -3.82 6.24 17.38
N TRP A 98 -4.18 6.10 16.11
CA TRP A 98 -4.92 4.96 15.59
C TRP A 98 -4.18 3.64 15.81
N GLU A 99 -2.90 3.58 15.48
CA GLU A 99 -2.06 2.39 15.65
C GLU A 99 -1.88 1.98 17.12
N LEU A 100 -1.79 2.96 18.02
CA LEU A 100 -1.59 2.69 19.45
C LEU A 100 -2.89 2.35 20.17
N ASP A 101 -4.00 3.01 19.83
CA ASP A 101 -5.21 3.01 20.66
C ASP A 101 -6.50 2.73 19.86
N GLY A 102 -6.65 3.23 18.62
CA GLY A 102 -7.87 3.07 17.81
C GLY A 102 -8.01 1.67 17.19
N ASN A 103 -6.95 1.17 16.57
CA ASN A 103 -6.82 -0.20 16.10
C ASN A 103 -5.49 -0.80 16.58
N PRO A 104 -5.38 -1.14 17.86
CA PRO A 104 -4.11 -1.60 18.45
C PRO A 104 -3.78 -3.03 18.00
N ARG A 105 -3.33 -3.20 16.73
CA ARG A 105 -2.95 -4.50 16.17
C ARG A 105 -1.92 -5.23 17.05
N TRP A 106 -0.98 -4.48 17.65
CA TRP A 106 0.01 -5.00 18.59
C TRP A 106 -0.60 -5.76 19.79
N LYS A 107 -1.87 -5.48 20.13
CA LYS A 107 -2.60 -6.12 21.25
C LYS A 107 -3.61 -7.17 20.81
N ARG A 108 -4.10 -7.08 19.57
CA ARG A 108 -5.24 -7.89 19.12
C ARG A 108 -4.94 -8.76 17.90
N ASP A 109 -3.85 -8.55 17.17
CA ASP A 109 -3.56 -9.26 15.94
C ASP A 109 -2.25 -10.05 16.03
N PRO A 110 -2.29 -11.38 16.19
CA PRO A 110 -1.09 -12.20 16.21
C PRO A 110 -0.26 -12.10 14.92
N ASN A 111 -0.92 -11.89 13.77
CA ASN A 111 -0.22 -11.75 12.48
C ASN A 111 0.64 -10.48 12.42
N PHE A 112 0.28 -9.45 13.20
CA PHE A 112 1.12 -8.25 13.34
C PHE A 112 2.57 -8.60 13.72
N TYR A 113 2.79 -9.53 14.64
CA TYR A 113 4.14 -9.95 15.05
C TYR A 113 4.85 -10.80 13.99
N ILE A 114 4.10 -11.54 13.18
CA ILE A 114 4.64 -12.22 11.99
C ILE A 114 5.10 -11.18 10.96
N GLU A 115 4.32 -10.13 10.74
CA GLU A 115 4.68 -9.02 9.85
C GLU A 115 5.90 -8.25 10.38
N GLN A 116 5.98 -7.95 11.66
CA GLN A 116 7.13 -7.26 12.27
C GLN A 116 8.43 -8.08 12.18
N THR A 117 8.34 -9.39 12.01
CA THR A 117 9.46 -10.32 11.90
C THR A 117 9.70 -10.76 10.45
N LEU A 118 8.84 -11.63 9.93
CA LEU A 118 9.05 -12.25 8.62
C LEU A 118 8.84 -11.30 7.44
N THR A 119 7.82 -10.44 7.47
CA THR A 119 7.67 -9.43 6.42
C THR A 119 8.80 -8.41 6.46
N GLY A 120 9.23 -8.00 7.67
CA GLY A 120 10.41 -7.16 7.81
C GLY A 120 11.70 -7.80 7.28
N LEU A 121 11.85 -9.12 7.40
CA LEU A 121 12.95 -9.86 6.79
C LEU A 121 12.82 -9.88 5.25
N VAL A 122 11.63 -10.17 4.72
CA VAL A 122 11.38 -10.14 3.27
C VAL A 122 11.72 -8.78 2.68
N GLU A 123 11.34 -7.69 3.32
CA GLU A 123 11.67 -6.33 2.89
C GLU A 123 13.19 -6.10 2.74
N ALA A 124 14.01 -6.68 3.62
CA ALA A 124 15.46 -6.62 3.48
C ALA A 124 15.99 -7.49 2.31
N LEU A 125 15.22 -8.50 1.90
CA LEU A 125 15.56 -9.45 0.84
C LEU A 125 15.01 -9.07 -0.54
N THR A 126 14.12 -8.08 -0.65
CA THR A 126 13.55 -7.66 -1.94
C THR A 126 14.53 -6.85 -2.78
N ALA A 127 15.48 -6.14 -2.16
CA ALA A 127 16.56 -5.52 -2.93
C ALA A 127 17.36 -6.60 -3.69
N PRO A 128 17.74 -6.34 -4.97
CA PRO A 128 18.44 -7.33 -5.77
C PRO A 128 19.76 -7.80 -5.17
N ALA A 129 19.97 -9.12 -5.11
CA ALA A 129 21.27 -9.71 -4.73
C ALA A 129 22.33 -9.47 -5.84
N PRO A 130 23.65 -9.58 -5.53
CA PRO A 130 24.24 -10.00 -4.26
C PRO A 130 24.22 -8.90 -3.19
N TYR A 131 24.16 -9.29 -1.93
CA TYR A 131 24.13 -8.40 -0.79
C TYR A 131 25.54 -8.09 -0.28
N ASP A 132 25.83 -6.82 -0.07
CA ASP A 132 27.06 -6.38 0.57
C ASP A 132 27.10 -6.71 2.08
N ASP A 133 28.20 -6.37 2.74
CA ASP A 133 28.39 -6.62 4.18
C ASP A 133 27.36 -5.91 5.05
N ALA A 134 26.94 -4.71 4.68
CA ALA A 134 25.96 -3.94 5.46
C ALA A 134 24.58 -4.60 5.39
N ARG A 135 24.13 -4.92 4.20
CA ARG A 135 22.84 -5.59 3.97
C ARG A 135 22.85 -7.01 4.54
N SER A 136 23.93 -7.75 4.38
CA SER A 136 24.06 -9.09 4.95
C SER A 136 23.96 -9.07 6.48
N ARG A 137 24.58 -8.10 7.16
CA ARG A 137 24.44 -7.92 8.61
C ARG A 137 23.01 -7.50 8.99
N GLU A 138 22.37 -6.64 8.23
CA GLU A 138 20.97 -6.26 8.46
C GLU A 138 20.05 -7.48 8.38
N ILE A 139 20.18 -8.31 7.34
CA ILE A 139 19.42 -9.55 7.18
C ILE A 139 19.59 -10.46 8.40
N LEU A 140 20.83 -10.68 8.82
CA LEU A 140 21.12 -11.51 10.01
C LEU A 140 20.48 -10.92 11.27
N THR A 141 20.63 -9.61 11.50
CA THR A 141 20.03 -8.91 12.63
C THR A 141 18.52 -9.09 12.66
N ARG A 142 17.83 -9.00 11.50
CA ARG A 142 16.38 -9.21 11.43
C ARG A 142 15.99 -10.65 11.79
N ILE A 143 16.78 -11.65 11.36
CA ILE A 143 16.54 -13.07 11.72
C ILE A 143 16.75 -13.28 13.23
N GLU A 144 17.85 -12.78 13.79
CA GLU A 144 18.19 -12.92 15.22
C GLU A 144 17.15 -12.25 16.14
N ASN A 145 16.41 -11.24 15.62
CA ASN A 145 15.39 -10.50 16.37
C ASN A 145 13.97 -11.08 16.28
N ILE A 146 13.76 -12.15 15.53
CA ILE A 146 12.47 -12.84 15.48
C ILE A 146 12.04 -13.29 16.88
N SER A 147 12.94 -13.93 17.63
CA SER A 147 12.62 -14.48 18.96
C SER A 147 12.23 -13.40 19.99
N PRO A 148 12.98 -12.31 20.21
CA PRO A 148 12.59 -11.24 21.14
C PRO A 148 11.26 -10.58 20.78
N ILE A 149 10.99 -10.31 19.50
CA ILE A 149 9.74 -9.68 19.05
C ILE A 149 8.55 -10.60 19.31
N LEU A 150 8.67 -11.89 19.03
CA LEU A 150 7.58 -12.87 19.26
C LEU A 150 7.33 -13.06 20.76
N GLN A 151 8.35 -12.97 21.60
CA GLN A 151 8.17 -13.01 23.07
C GLN A 151 7.32 -11.83 23.54
N GLN A 152 7.62 -10.61 23.09
CA GLN A 152 6.79 -9.43 23.40
C GLN A 152 5.36 -9.61 22.87
N GLY A 153 5.20 -10.19 21.66
CA GLY A 153 3.90 -10.53 21.13
C GLY A 153 3.10 -11.49 22.00
N ALA A 154 3.74 -12.53 22.51
CA ALA A 154 3.10 -13.49 23.40
C ALA A 154 2.62 -12.88 24.73
N GLU A 155 3.33 -11.86 25.22
CA GLU A 155 3.00 -11.08 26.43
C GLU A 155 1.84 -10.10 26.15
N ASN A 156 1.83 -9.44 24.98
CA ASN A 156 0.84 -8.43 24.62
C ASN A 156 -0.52 -9.02 24.18
N LEU A 157 -0.52 -10.22 23.60
CA LEU A 157 -1.69 -10.88 23.02
C LEU A 157 -2.45 -11.71 24.07
N GLU A 158 -3.19 -11.04 24.95
CA GLU A 158 -3.99 -11.75 25.98
C GLU A 158 -5.15 -12.53 25.38
N LYS A 159 -6.03 -11.82 24.65
CA LYS A 159 -7.28 -12.34 24.05
C LYS A 159 -7.48 -11.82 22.61
N PRO A 160 -6.61 -12.20 21.67
CA PRO A 160 -6.82 -11.82 20.27
C PRO A 160 -8.07 -12.50 19.70
N PRO A 161 -8.74 -11.95 18.70
CA PRO A 161 -9.80 -12.64 17.97
C PRO A 161 -9.36 -13.99 17.41
N ALA A 162 -10.20 -15.02 17.58
CA ALA A 162 -9.95 -16.38 17.08
C ALA A 162 -9.69 -16.42 15.57
N PRO A 163 -10.41 -15.66 14.71
CA PRO A 163 -10.10 -15.62 13.29
C PRO A 163 -8.70 -15.11 12.99
N PHE A 164 -8.20 -14.08 13.70
CA PHE A 164 -6.84 -13.56 13.52
C PHE A 164 -5.78 -14.55 14.01
N ALA A 165 -6.04 -15.24 15.13
CA ALA A 165 -5.15 -16.29 15.61
C ALA A 165 -5.09 -17.47 14.62
N THR A 166 -6.20 -17.85 14.01
CA THR A 166 -6.27 -18.89 12.99
C THR A 166 -5.42 -18.54 11.77
N VAL A 167 -5.51 -17.30 11.28
CA VAL A 167 -4.68 -16.83 10.17
C VAL A 167 -3.19 -16.91 10.52
N ALA A 168 -2.79 -16.42 11.69
CA ALA A 168 -1.39 -16.47 12.14
C ALA A 168 -0.89 -17.91 12.27
N ILE A 169 -1.71 -18.83 12.81
CA ILE A 169 -1.39 -20.25 12.91
C ILE A 169 -1.12 -20.85 11.52
N ASN A 170 -2.01 -20.58 10.55
CA ASN A 170 -1.88 -21.11 9.19
C ASN A 170 -0.67 -20.52 8.45
N ASN A 171 -0.38 -19.24 8.63
CA ASN A 171 0.78 -18.58 8.04
C ASN A 171 2.12 -19.18 8.50
N LEU A 172 2.15 -19.78 9.69
CA LEU A 172 3.34 -20.42 10.26
C LEU A 172 3.47 -21.91 9.93
N ASP A 173 2.53 -22.50 9.19
CA ASP A 173 2.63 -23.91 8.85
C ASP A 173 3.90 -24.21 8.03
N GLY A 174 4.66 -25.22 8.47
CA GLY A 174 5.92 -25.62 7.83
C GLY A 174 7.05 -24.59 7.91
N ILE A 175 6.98 -23.62 8.81
CA ILE A 175 7.91 -22.48 8.87
C ILE A 175 9.38 -22.91 9.04
N ARG A 176 9.66 -23.98 9.80
CA ARG A 176 11.03 -24.51 9.98
C ARG A 176 11.65 -24.91 8.65
N GLU A 177 10.94 -25.71 7.86
CA GLU A 177 11.44 -26.16 6.56
C GLU A 177 11.57 -24.99 5.57
N ARG A 178 10.65 -24.02 5.64
CA ARG A 178 10.73 -22.79 4.85
C ARG A 178 11.99 -21.98 5.18
N LEU A 179 12.30 -21.77 6.45
CA LEU A 179 13.52 -21.07 6.89
C LEU A 179 14.80 -21.85 6.56
N ARG A 180 14.79 -23.17 6.64
CA ARG A 180 15.91 -24.01 6.19
C ARG A 180 16.17 -23.88 4.69
N LYS A 181 15.15 -23.90 3.87
CA LYS A 181 15.28 -23.70 2.42
C LYS A 181 15.75 -22.30 2.10
N MET A 182 15.19 -21.29 2.79
CA MET A 182 15.63 -19.90 2.67
C MET A 182 17.12 -19.78 3.00
N SER A 183 17.57 -20.26 4.14
CA SER A 183 18.97 -20.19 4.58
C SER A 183 19.92 -20.79 3.54
N ARG A 184 19.62 -21.98 3.02
CA ARG A 184 20.44 -22.65 2.00
C ARG A 184 20.51 -21.87 0.68
N SER A 185 19.38 -21.35 0.21
CA SER A 185 19.32 -20.62 -1.07
C SER A 185 19.84 -19.18 -0.96
N LEU A 186 19.78 -18.58 0.22
CA LEU A 186 20.24 -17.21 0.49
C LEU A 186 21.77 -17.14 0.70
N ALA A 187 22.37 -18.14 1.32
CA ALA A 187 23.78 -18.14 1.69
C ALA A 187 24.75 -17.68 0.56
N PRO A 188 24.61 -18.16 -0.69
CA PRO A 188 25.50 -17.73 -1.78
C PRO A 188 25.35 -16.25 -2.18
N SER A 189 24.25 -15.60 -1.78
CA SER A 189 23.94 -14.22 -2.10
C SER A 189 24.39 -13.23 -1.04
N THR A 190 24.93 -13.71 0.09
CA THR A 190 25.37 -12.90 1.25
C THR A 190 26.86 -13.05 1.50
N THR A 191 27.41 -12.14 2.32
CA THR A 191 28.79 -12.24 2.85
C THR A 191 28.84 -12.99 4.18
N LEU A 192 27.71 -13.57 4.64
CA LEU A 192 27.61 -14.29 5.90
C LEU A 192 28.20 -15.70 5.79
N HIS A 193 28.78 -16.16 6.90
CA HIS A 193 29.16 -17.57 7.01
C HIS A 193 27.90 -18.45 7.02
N PRO A 194 27.79 -19.49 6.15
CA PRO A 194 26.56 -20.30 6.01
C PRO A 194 26.08 -20.93 7.34
N GLU A 195 27.00 -21.39 8.20
CA GLU A 195 26.65 -21.96 9.51
C GLU A 195 25.98 -20.94 10.43
N LYS A 196 26.48 -19.68 10.42
CA LYS A 196 25.88 -18.60 11.23
C LYS A 196 24.47 -18.31 10.80
N LEU A 197 24.23 -18.21 9.47
CA LEU A 197 22.90 -17.99 8.92
C LEU A 197 21.96 -19.17 9.26
N THR A 198 22.43 -20.40 9.11
CA THR A 198 21.64 -21.60 9.43
C THR A 198 21.26 -21.64 10.92
N THR A 199 22.22 -21.38 11.81
CA THR A 199 21.97 -21.37 13.26
C THR A 199 20.95 -20.31 13.64
N ALA A 200 21.05 -19.09 13.09
CA ALA A 200 20.08 -18.02 13.33
C ALA A 200 18.67 -18.42 12.84
N CYS A 201 18.56 -19.06 11.67
CA CYS A 201 17.28 -19.55 11.13
C CYS A 201 16.67 -20.68 11.99
N GLU A 202 17.46 -21.58 12.56
CA GLU A 202 16.94 -22.62 13.48
C GLU A 202 16.39 -22.01 14.75
N HIS A 203 17.10 -21.04 15.38
CA HIS A 203 16.60 -20.34 16.55
C HIS A 203 15.31 -19.55 16.24
N ALA A 204 15.23 -18.91 15.07
CA ALA A 204 14.02 -18.23 14.61
C ALA A 204 12.86 -19.23 14.43
N ALA A 205 13.13 -20.41 13.85
CA ALA A 205 12.14 -21.47 13.68
C ALA A 205 11.60 -21.97 15.03
N ASP A 206 12.46 -22.18 16.02
CA ASP A 206 12.05 -22.57 17.37
C ASP A 206 11.09 -21.56 17.98
N ALA A 207 11.38 -20.26 17.84
CA ALA A 207 10.55 -19.19 18.36
C ALA A 207 9.19 -19.10 17.65
N LEU A 208 9.16 -19.21 16.32
CA LEU A 208 7.94 -19.18 15.50
C LEU A 208 7.02 -20.39 15.76
N GLU A 209 7.59 -21.59 15.87
CA GLU A 209 6.82 -22.79 16.21
C GLU A 209 6.27 -22.73 17.64
N LYS A 210 7.05 -22.21 18.59
CA LYS A 210 6.59 -21.97 19.96
C LYS A 210 5.42 -20.98 19.99
N PHE A 211 5.53 -19.89 19.23
CA PHE A 211 4.46 -18.90 19.12
C PHE A 211 3.20 -19.50 18.50
N GLN A 212 3.33 -20.27 17.41
CA GLN A 212 2.22 -21.01 16.79
C GLN A 212 1.54 -21.95 17.78
N GLN A 213 2.31 -22.73 18.55
CA GLN A 213 1.76 -23.67 19.55
C GLN A 213 1.00 -22.94 20.66
N GLN A 214 1.51 -21.80 21.14
CA GLN A 214 0.82 -20.99 22.15
C GLN A 214 -0.52 -20.47 21.63
N LEU A 215 -0.57 -20.03 20.37
CA LEU A 215 -1.84 -19.63 19.74
C LEU A 215 -2.80 -20.79 19.60
N LYS A 216 -2.34 -21.99 19.16
CA LYS A 216 -3.17 -23.21 19.08
C LYS A 216 -3.78 -23.60 20.42
N GLN A 217 -3.03 -23.46 21.51
CA GLN A 217 -3.52 -23.75 22.87
C GLN A 217 -4.57 -22.74 23.35
N LYS A 218 -4.41 -21.46 23.03
CA LYS A 218 -5.36 -20.39 23.40
C LYS A 218 -6.63 -20.42 22.54
N LEU A 219 -6.56 -20.86 21.30
CA LEU A 219 -7.59 -20.73 20.26
C LEU A 219 -9.01 -21.10 20.73
N PRO A 220 -9.27 -22.23 21.45
CA PRO A 220 -10.63 -22.59 21.85
C PRO A 220 -11.31 -21.62 22.82
N SER A 221 -10.56 -20.71 23.45
CA SER A 221 -11.06 -19.74 24.42
C SER A 221 -11.08 -18.30 23.91
N LEU A 222 -10.70 -18.07 22.65
CA LEU A 222 -10.59 -16.73 22.07
C LEU A 222 -11.96 -16.23 21.57
N PRO A 223 -12.19 -14.90 21.58
CA PRO A 223 -13.41 -14.31 21.04
C PRO A 223 -13.44 -14.36 19.50
N GLU A 224 -14.65 -14.43 18.95
CA GLU A 224 -14.85 -14.48 17.49
C GLU A 224 -14.85 -13.09 16.82
N GLN A 225 -15.19 -12.04 17.57
CA GLN A 225 -15.41 -10.71 17.00
C GLN A 225 -14.13 -10.03 16.56
N THR A 226 -14.08 -9.63 15.28
CA THR A 226 -12.96 -8.92 14.66
C THR A 226 -13.23 -7.45 14.40
N ALA A 227 -14.48 -7.02 14.36
CA ALA A 227 -14.88 -5.65 14.02
C ALA A 227 -14.40 -4.60 15.03
N LEU A 228 -14.12 -3.41 14.56
CA LEU A 228 -13.78 -2.25 15.39
C LEU A 228 -14.99 -1.42 15.79
N GLY A 229 -16.06 -1.51 15.00
CA GLY A 229 -17.29 -0.75 15.19
C GLY A 229 -17.31 0.59 14.45
N ARG A 230 -18.53 1.13 14.35
CA ARG A 230 -18.85 2.31 13.54
C ARG A 230 -18.09 3.58 13.96
N ASP A 231 -18.04 3.87 15.25
CA ASP A 231 -17.46 5.12 15.75
C ASP A 231 -15.95 5.17 15.49
N ALA A 232 -15.26 4.05 15.72
CA ALA A 232 -13.84 3.93 15.43
C ALA A 232 -13.56 4.05 13.92
N TYR A 233 -14.40 3.44 13.09
CA TYR A 233 -14.26 3.53 11.63
C TYR A 233 -14.44 4.96 11.12
N ILE A 234 -15.48 5.67 11.56
CA ILE A 234 -15.72 7.09 11.20
C ILE A 234 -14.57 7.97 11.72
N TRP A 235 -14.08 7.71 12.92
CA TRP A 235 -12.94 8.46 13.45
C TRP A 235 -11.70 8.30 12.55
N PHE A 236 -11.41 7.09 12.09
CA PHE A 236 -10.31 6.83 11.14
C PHE A 236 -10.51 7.61 9.83
N LEU A 237 -11.71 7.51 9.23
CA LEU A 237 -12.01 8.20 7.97
C LEU A 237 -11.77 9.71 8.07
N HIS A 238 -12.22 10.35 9.15
CA HIS A 238 -12.15 11.80 9.31
C HIS A 238 -10.78 12.31 9.75
N ASN A 239 -10.09 11.57 10.63
CA ASN A 239 -8.88 12.09 11.27
C ASN A 239 -7.58 11.52 10.65
N VAL A 240 -7.62 10.33 10.07
CA VAL A 240 -6.46 9.70 9.46
C VAL A 240 -6.53 9.80 7.93
N ALA A 241 -7.58 9.27 7.32
CA ALA A 241 -7.74 9.27 5.87
C ALA A 241 -8.21 10.63 5.29
N LEU A 242 -8.68 11.53 6.14
CA LEU A 242 -9.24 12.83 5.76
C LEU A 242 -10.34 12.72 4.68
N MET A 243 -11.19 11.69 4.80
CA MET A 243 -12.33 11.41 3.94
C MET A 243 -13.62 11.83 4.64
N PRO A 244 -14.50 12.65 4.01
CA PRO A 244 -15.70 13.19 4.65
C PRO A 244 -16.90 12.23 4.66
N PHE A 245 -16.75 11.02 4.15
CA PHE A 245 -17.86 10.11 3.86
C PHE A 245 -18.30 9.30 5.08
N THR A 246 -19.61 9.06 5.17
CA THR A 246 -20.21 8.08 6.06
C THR A 246 -20.09 6.66 5.47
N PRO A 247 -20.19 5.59 6.29
CA PRO A 247 -20.23 4.22 5.78
C PRO A 247 -21.34 3.99 4.73
N GLU A 248 -22.50 4.61 4.90
CA GLU A 248 -23.64 4.48 3.97
C GLU A 248 -23.33 5.14 2.62
N GLU A 249 -22.68 6.29 2.61
CA GLU A 249 -22.24 6.95 1.37
C GLU A 249 -21.17 6.11 0.67
N LEU A 250 -20.21 5.55 1.40
CA LEU A 250 -19.21 4.63 0.85
C LEU A 250 -19.87 3.41 0.19
N LEU A 251 -20.84 2.77 0.88
CA LEU A 251 -21.60 1.63 0.33
C LEU A 251 -22.37 2.02 -0.94
N ALA A 252 -23.00 3.19 -0.97
CA ALA A 252 -23.73 3.67 -2.15
C ALA A 252 -22.79 3.91 -3.34
N MET A 253 -21.64 4.56 -3.11
CA MET A 253 -20.61 4.78 -4.11
C MET A 253 -20.03 3.46 -4.64
N GLY A 254 -19.67 2.55 -3.75
CA GLY A 254 -19.18 1.21 -4.11
C GLY A 254 -20.19 0.42 -4.94
N ARG A 255 -21.46 0.44 -4.55
CA ARG A 255 -22.54 -0.24 -5.30
C ARG A 255 -22.76 0.33 -6.69
N GLN A 256 -22.74 1.65 -6.83
CA GLN A 256 -22.86 2.30 -8.16
C GLN A 256 -21.71 1.89 -9.07
N GLU A 257 -20.48 1.92 -8.59
CA GLU A 257 -19.28 1.56 -9.35
C GLU A 257 -19.25 0.06 -9.69
N TRP A 258 -19.68 -0.80 -8.76
CA TRP A 258 -19.84 -2.22 -9.04
C TRP A 258 -20.83 -2.49 -10.19
N ASN A 259 -22.00 -1.84 -10.16
CA ASN A 259 -22.98 -1.95 -11.24
C ASN A 259 -22.41 -1.47 -12.57
N ARG A 260 -21.68 -0.36 -12.57
CA ARG A 260 -21.00 0.19 -13.76
C ARG A 260 -19.96 -0.80 -14.30
N ALA A 261 -19.10 -1.33 -13.46
CA ALA A 261 -18.05 -2.26 -13.86
C ALA A 261 -18.61 -3.56 -14.43
N VAL A 262 -19.65 -4.14 -13.81
CA VAL A 262 -20.33 -5.34 -14.31
C VAL A 262 -20.98 -5.09 -15.69
N ALA A 263 -21.65 -3.95 -15.86
CA ALA A 263 -22.28 -3.61 -17.13
C ALA A 263 -21.24 -3.45 -18.26
N PHE A 264 -20.18 -2.70 -18.01
CA PHE A 264 -19.12 -2.48 -19.02
C PHE A 264 -18.32 -3.75 -19.31
N GLU A 265 -18.01 -4.57 -18.30
CA GLU A 265 -17.41 -5.89 -18.52
C GLU A 265 -18.30 -6.76 -19.43
N THR A 266 -19.63 -6.72 -19.23
CA THR A 266 -20.58 -7.47 -20.05
C THR A 266 -20.58 -6.96 -21.50
N PHE A 267 -20.52 -5.64 -21.72
CA PHE A 267 -20.44 -5.07 -23.06
C PHE A 267 -19.14 -5.45 -23.77
N GLU A 268 -18.00 -5.40 -23.09
CA GLU A 268 -16.70 -5.80 -23.67
C GLU A 268 -16.70 -7.30 -23.99
N LYS A 269 -17.16 -8.17 -23.11
CA LYS A 269 -17.26 -9.62 -23.38
C LYS A 269 -18.15 -9.93 -24.59
N ASN A 270 -19.28 -9.23 -24.74
CA ASN A 270 -20.14 -9.40 -25.91
C ASN A 270 -19.46 -8.90 -27.20
N ARG A 271 -18.74 -7.76 -27.12
CA ARG A 271 -17.97 -7.21 -28.24
C ARG A 271 -16.86 -8.16 -28.70
N ASN A 272 -16.21 -8.83 -27.75
CA ASN A 272 -15.01 -9.63 -27.98
C ASN A 272 -15.31 -11.13 -28.14
N LYS A 273 -16.57 -11.56 -28.17
CA LYS A 273 -16.98 -12.97 -28.19
C LYS A 273 -16.31 -13.84 -29.26
N ASP A 274 -15.94 -13.23 -30.41
CA ASP A 274 -15.29 -13.91 -31.53
C ASP A 274 -13.76 -13.66 -31.58
N VAL A 275 -13.20 -12.95 -30.59
CA VAL A 275 -11.76 -12.68 -30.48
C VAL A 275 -11.08 -13.85 -29.75
N PRO A 276 -9.95 -14.39 -30.26
CA PRO A 276 -9.22 -15.44 -29.55
C PRO A 276 -8.80 -14.98 -28.14
N PRO A 277 -8.88 -15.86 -27.12
CA PRO A 277 -8.51 -15.51 -25.75
C PRO A 277 -7.02 -15.20 -25.63
N LEU A 278 -6.67 -14.37 -24.65
CA LEU A 278 -5.28 -14.15 -24.27
C LEU A 278 -4.66 -15.45 -23.75
N LYS A 279 -3.39 -15.64 -24.06
CA LYS A 279 -2.59 -16.77 -23.59
C LYS A 279 -1.66 -16.30 -22.48
N ILE A 280 -1.41 -17.18 -21.53
CA ILE A 280 -0.34 -17.01 -20.54
C ILE A 280 1.00 -17.05 -21.27
N ALA A 281 1.97 -16.26 -20.83
CA ALA A 281 3.33 -16.28 -21.35
C ALA A 281 3.92 -17.69 -21.36
N ASP A 282 4.62 -18.07 -22.44
CA ASP A 282 5.15 -19.44 -22.61
C ASP A 282 6.22 -19.80 -21.56
N ASN A 283 7.00 -18.81 -21.12
CA ASN A 283 8.05 -18.96 -20.10
C ASN A 283 8.38 -17.60 -19.49
N ILE A 284 9.14 -17.63 -18.41
CA ILE A 284 9.48 -16.44 -17.63
C ILE A 284 10.31 -15.42 -18.40
N ASP A 285 11.24 -15.85 -19.25
CA ASP A 285 12.09 -14.95 -20.05
C ASP A 285 11.27 -14.16 -21.07
N THR A 286 10.31 -14.82 -21.70
CA THR A 286 9.36 -14.18 -22.62
C THR A 286 8.49 -13.17 -21.89
N TRP A 287 7.98 -13.50 -20.71
CA TRP A 287 7.18 -12.61 -19.89
C TRP A 287 7.96 -11.35 -19.48
N ILE A 288 9.18 -11.52 -18.97
CA ILE A 288 10.04 -10.41 -18.55
C ILE A 288 10.37 -9.47 -19.71
N ARG A 289 10.73 -10.02 -20.88
CA ARG A 289 11.03 -9.23 -22.09
C ARG A 289 9.81 -8.45 -22.56
N ASP A 290 8.65 -9.10 -22.67
CA ASP A 290 7.38 -8.48 -23.07
C ASP A 290 6.99 -7.34 -22.10
N ALA A 291 7.14 -7.56 -20.79
CA ALA A 291 6.86 -6.54 -19.79
C ALA A 291 7.78 -5.32 -19.92
N ALA A 292 9.07 -5.53 -20.20
CA ALA A 292 10.02 -4.42 -20.39
C ALA A 292 9.70 -3.60 -21.66
N GLU A 293 9.34 -4.26 -22.77
CA GLU A 293 8.93 -3.58 -24.00
C GLU A 293 7.63 -2.77 -23.79
N LYS A 294 6.69 -3.34 -23.06
CA LYS A 294 5.41 -2.69 -22.75
C LYS A 294 5.57 -1.52 -21.77
N GLU A 295 6.48 -1.61 -20.80
CA GLU A 295 6.78 -0.48 -19.90
C GLU A 295 7.29 0.75 -20.67
N LEU A 296 8.20 0.54 -21.62
CA LEU A 296 8.69 1.61 -22.51
C LEU A 296 7.57 2.17 -23.40
N ALA A 297 6.71 1.30 -23.91
CA ALA A 297 5.57 1.72 -24.74
C ALA A 297 4.56 2.55 -23.93
N ILE A 298 4.29 2.20 -22.66
CA ILE A 298 3.44 2.97 -21.75
C ILE A 298 4.03 4.38 -21.53
N ARG A 299 5.32 4.51 -21.22
CA ARG A 299 5.98 5.82 -21.05
C ARG A 299 5.82 6.70 -22.29
N LYS A 300 6.10 6.13 -23.46
CA LYS A 300 5.95 6.82 -24.74
C LYS A 300 4.51 7.27 -24.95
N PHE A 301 3.53 6.38 -24.72
CA PHE A 301 2.11 6.68 -24.85
C PHE A 301 1.66 7.85 -23.95
N LEU A 302 2.08 7.87 -22.68
CA LEU A 302 1.77 8.94 -21.74
C LEU A 302 2.24 10.31 -22.23
N VAL A 303 3.48 10.38 -22.75
CA VAL A 303 4.07 11.61 -23.27
C VAL A 303 3.43 12.07 -24.57
N GLU A 304 3.25 11.16 -25.55
CA GLU A 304 2.66 11.46 -26.86
C GLU A 304 1.20 11.89 -26.75
N ARG A 305 0.44 11.28 -25.85
CA ARG A 305 -0.97 11.64 -25.60
C ARG A 305 -1.14 12.87 -24.70
N GLY A 306 -0.04 13.41 -24.17
CA GLY A 306 -0.12 14.58 -23.29
C GLY A 306 -0.86 14.31 -21.98
N ILE A 307 -0.72 13.10 -21.43
CA ILE A 307 -1.45 12.67 -20.23
C ILE A 307 -0.75 13.15 -18.98
N VAL A 308 0.52 12.79 -18.79
CA VAL A 308 1.35 13.18 -17.65
C VAL A 308 2.80 13.34 -18.12
N SER A 309 3.58 14.22 -17.47
CA SER A 309 5.00 14.36 -17.76
C SER A 309 5.80 13.22 -17.15
N VAL A 310 6.63 12.56 -17.93
CA VAL A 310 7.50 11.46 -17.47
C VAL A 310 8.95 11.95 -17.45
N PRO A 311 9.52 12.29 -16.26
CA PRO A 311 10.89 12.77 -16.17
C PRO A 311 11.92 11.68 -16.47
N ASP A 312 12.99 12.01 -17.19
CA ASP A 312 14.06 11.06 -17.60
C ASP A 312 14.82 10.44 -16.43
N TRP A 313 14.80 11.07 -15.25
CA TRP A 313 15.48 10.57 -14.06
C TRP A 313 14.72 9.44 -13.34
N VAL A 314 13.42 9.25 -13.63
CA VAL A 314 12.64 8.12 -13.06
C VAL A 314 13.03 6.85 -13.77
N GLN A 315 13.65 5.93 -13.03
CA GLN A 315 14.15 4.67 -13.54
C GLN A 315 12.99 3.73 -13.94
N HIS A 316 13.31 2.54 -14.46
CA HIS A 316 12.34 1.61 -15.00
C HIS A 316 11.71 0.72 -13.92
N TYR A 317 10.48 0.31 -14.19
CA TYR A 317 9.80 -0.77 -13.46
C TYR A 317 10.04 -2.07 -14.22
N THR A 318 10.77 -3.01 -13.60
CA THR A 318 11.29 -4.21 -14.26
C THR A 318 10.80 -5.47 -13.57
N LEU A 319 10.61 -6.55 -14.34
CA LEU A 319 10.31 -7.87 -13.77
C LEU A 319 11.58 -8.70 -13.61
N ARG A 320 11.62 -9.53 -12.57
CA ARG A 320 12.66 -10.57 -12.35
C ARG A 320 12.02 -11.85 -11.82
N PRO A 321 12.65 -13.03 -12.09
CA PRO A 321 12.21 -14.28 -11.47
C PRO A 321 12.29 -14.18 -9.95
N THR A 322 11.28 -14.69 -9.24
CA THR A 322 11.30 -14.74 -7.77
C THR A 322 12.43 -15.65 -7.28
N PRO A 323 13.43 -15.13 -6.54
CA PRO A 323 14.49 -15.96 -5.98
C PRO A 323 13.92 -17.01 -5.01
N GLU A 324 14.58 -18.16 -4.92
CA GLU A 324 14.13 -19.26 -4.06
C GLU A 324 13.97 -18.82 -2.60
N TYR A 325 14.89 -18.01 -2.08
CA TYR A 325 14.85 -17.53 -0.69
C TYR A 325 13.64 -16.63 -0.38
N LEU A 326 13.11 -15.90 -1.36
CA LEU A 326 11.85 -15.16 -1.21
C LEU A 326 10.64 -16.08 -1.41
N ARG A 327 10.67 -16.91 -2.44
CA ARG A 327 9.57 -17.81 -2.79
C ARG A 327 9.16 -18.75 -1.66
N VAL A 328 10.12 -19.29 -0.93
CA VAL A 328 9.85 -20.23 0.17
C VAL A 328 9.31 -19.56 1.41
N LEU A 329 9.54 -18.27 1.62
CA LEU A 329 8.98 -17.52 2.74
C LEU A 329 7.48 -17.27 2.56
N GLY A 330 7.05 -16.81 1.38
CA GLY A 330 5.65 -16.57 1.06
C GLY A 330 5.00 -15.45 1.90
N PHE A 331 5.78 -14.46 2.31
CA PHE A 331 5.35 -13.28 3.05
C PHE A 331 5.73 -12.01 2.31
N GLY A 332 5.03 -10.92 2.61
CA GLY A 332 5.37 -9.58 2.16
C GLY A 332 5.08 -9.30 0.69
N GLU A 333 5.46 -8.12 0.27
CA GLU A 333 5.32 -7.64 -1.10
C GLU A 333 6.36 -8.27 -2.02
N ASN A 334 6.03 -8.33 -3.31
CA ASN A 334 6.95 -8.81 -4.33
C ASN A 334 7.69 -7.67 -5.05
N ASP A 335 7.43 -6.43 -4.66
CA ASP A 335 7.99 -5.23 -5.28
C ASP A 335 9.08 -4.60 -4.42
N ASP A 336 10.23 -4.35 -5.03
CA ASP A 336 11.24 -3.45 -4.51
C ASP A 336 11.05 -2.08 -5.17
N PHE A 337 10.25 -1.21 -4.55
CA PHE A 337 10.01 0.16 -5.04
C PHE A 337 11.22 1.09 -4.85
N THR A 338 12.38 0.56 -4.47
CA THR A 338 13.56 1.33 -4.11
C THR A 338 13.33 2.20 -2.85
N GLY A 339 13.72 3.46 -2.85
CA GLY A 339 13.54 4.38 -1.73
C GLY A 339 14.22 5.71 -2.03
N PRO A 340 14.10 6.72 -1.16
CA PRO A 340 14.73 8.03 -1.36
C PRO A 340 16.23 7.95 -1.63
N SER A 341 16.95 7.03 -0.98
CA SER A 341 18.40 6.83 -1.16
C SER A 341 18.77 6.08 -2.46
N ARG A 342 17.80 5.37 -3.08
CA ARG A 342 18.03 4.47 -4.23
C ARG A 342 17.32 4.90 -5.52
N LEU A 343 17.02 6.18 -5.69
CA LEU A 343 16.30 6.75 -6.86
C LEU A 343 16.98 6.54 -8.21
N LYS A 344 18.24 6.09 -8.23
CA LYS A 344 18.99 5.77 -9.45
C LYS A 344 18.91 4.30 -9.84
N GLU A 345 18.22 3.49 -9.06
CA GLU A 345 18.03 2.07 -9.31
C GLU A 345 16.66 1.81 -9.92
N ASN A 346 16.56 0.74 -10.71
CA ASN A 346 15.27 0.30 -11.22
C ASN A 346 14.44 -0.30 -10.08
N CYS A 347 13.13 -0.06 -10.12
CA CYS A 347 12.18 -0.87 -9.36
C CYS A 347 12.16 -2.30 -9.89
N VAL A 348 12.04 -3.25 -9.00
CA VAL A 348 11.98 -4.67 -9.36
C VAL A 348 10.71 -5.30 -8.79
N ARG A 349 9.91 -5.92 -9.67
CA ARG A 349 8.84 -6.84 -9.25
C ARG A 349 9.28 -8.28 -9.47
N TYR A 350 9.22 -9.08 -8.44
CA TYR A 350 9.52 -10.51 -8.53
C TYR A 350 8.28 -11.29 -8.95
N VAL A 351 8.41 -12.06 -10.04
CA VAL A 351 7.30 -12.82 -10.64
C VAL A 351 7.55 -14.33 -10.55
N PRO A 352 6.48 -15.13 -10.32
CA PRO A 352 6.58 -16.58 -10.36
C PRO A 352 6.69 -17.10 -11.80
N GLU A 353 7.01 -18.38 -11.97
CA GLU A 353 6.92 -19.06 -13.28
C GLU A 353 5.49 -18.99 -13.83
N PRO A 354 5.30 -18.64 -15.11
CA PRO A 354 3.97 -18.57 -15.72
C PRO A 354 3.31 -19.95 -15.76
N SER A 355 2.05 -20.01 -15.35
CA SER A 355 1.30 -21.26 -15.24
C SER A 355 -0.22 -20.99 -15.21
N GLU A 356 -1.01 -21.92 -15.74
CA GLU A 356 -2.48 -21.91 -15.62
C GLU A 356 -2.99 -22.02 -14.17
N LYS A 357 -2.11 -22.42 -13.23
CA LYS A 357 -2.42 -22.55 -11.80
C LYS A 357 -2.16 -21.28 -10.99
N LEU A 358 -1.73 -20.21 -11.64
CA LEU A 358 -1.50 -18.93 -10.98
C LEU A 358 -2.80 -18.39 -10.39
N GLY A 359 -2.71 -17.77 -9.19
CA GLY A 359 -3.82 -17.07 -8.58
C GLY A 359 -4.29 -15.87 -9.42
N TYR A 360 -5.40 -15.31 -9.03
CA TYR A 360 -6.18 -14.31 -9.76
C TYR A 360 -5.35 -13.18 -10.40
N PHE A 361 -4.56 -12.47 -9.60
CA PHE A 361 -3.75 -11.34 -10.10
C PHE A 361 -2.57 -11.79 -10.97
N TRP A 362 -1.88 -12.85 -10.55
CA TRP A 362 -0.71 -13.37 -11.28
C TRP A 362 -1.08 -13.92 -12.64
N ARG A 363 -2.24 -14.57 -12.75
CA ARG A 363 -2.74 -15.07 -14.01
C ARG A 363 -3.03 -13.92 -14.99
N ALA A 364 -3.70 -12.86 -14.54
CA ALA A 364 -3.97 -11.68 -15.35
C ALA A 364 -2.66 -11.02 -15.84
N THR A 365 -1.67 -10.89 -14.95
CA THR A 365 -0.36 -10.31 -15.27
C THR A 365 0.44 -11.16 -16.27
N ALA A 366 0.33 -12.50 -16.18
CA ALA A 366 1.00 -13.40 -17.10
C ALA A 366 0.33 -13.44 -18.50
N MET A 367 -0.92 -13.03 -18.60
CA MET A 367 -1.63 -12.86 -19.89
C MET A 367 -1.28 -11.53 -20.56
N ASP A 368 -1.29 -10.44 -19.82
CA ASP A 368 -0.85 -9.11 -20.25
C ASP A 368 -0.27 -8.34 -19.07
N PRO A 369 1.02 -7.98 -19.07
CA PRO A 369 1.63 -7.27 -17.95
C PRO A 369 1.24 -5.78 -17.86
N ARG A 370 0.61 -5.19 -18.89
CA ARG A 370 0.28 -3.76 -18.93
C ARG A 370 -0.61 -3.29 -17.78
N PRO A 371 -1.70 -3.96 -17.40
CA PRO A 371 -2.55 -3.53 -16.30
C PRO A 371 -1.78 -3.36 -14.98
N ILE A 372 -0.94 -4.34 -14.63
CA ILE A 372 -0.16 -4.28 -13.41
C ILE A 372 0.99 -3.28 -13.53
N THR A 373 1.64 -3.16 -14.69
CA THR A 373 2.68 -2.16 -14.95
C THR A 373 2.13 -0.73 -14.82
N VAL A 374 0.89 -0.50 -15.23
CA VAL A 374 0.20 0.79 -15.06
C VAL A 374 -0.10 1.05 -13.60
N HIS A 375 -0.56 0.06 -12.84
CA HIS A 375 -0.92 0.19 -11.44
C HIS A 375 0.31 0.31 -10.52
N GLU A 376 1.22 -0.64 -10.61
CA GLU A 376 2.39 -0.72 -9.72
C GLU A 376 3.58 0.12 -10.22
N GLY A 377 3.72 0.27 -11.53
CA GLY A 377 4.86 0.90 -12.18
C GLY A 377 4.62 2.34 -12.59
N VAL A 378 4.32 2.54 -13.90
CA VAL A 378 4.20 3.85 -14.54
C VAL A 378 2.84 3.97 -15.26
N PRO A 379 2.00 4.96 -14.92
CA PRO A 379 2.22 6.07 -13.99
C PRO A 379 1.75 5.80 -12.54
N GLY A 380 1.62 4.55 -12.13
CA GLY A 380 1.11 4.14 -10.82
C GLY A 380 2.08 4.36 -9.64
N HIS A 381 2.12 3.37 -8.73
CA HIS A 381 2.77 3.49 -7.42
C HIS A 381 4.24 3.88 -7.48
N TYR A 382 5.08 3.12 -8.19
CA TYR A 382 6.51 3.40 -8.28
C TYR A 382 6.79 4.82 -8.78
N PHE A 383 6.12 5.19 -9.87
CA PHE A 383 6.29 6.50 -10.48
C PHE A 383 5.88 7.63 -9.52
N GLN A 384 4.71 7.51 -8.90
CA GLN A 384 4.19 8.49 -7.94
C GLN A 384 5.08 8.59 -6.69
N LEU A 385 5.58 7.44 -6.18
CA LEU A 385 6.51 7.41 -5.04
C LEU A 385 7.82 8.15 -5.37
N CYS A 386 8.42 7.89 -6.53
CA CYS A 386 9.63 8.59 -6.96
C CYS A 386 9.45 10.11 -7.01
N LEU A 387 8.33 10.58 -7.59
CA LEU A 387 8.02 12.02 -7.65
C LEU A 387 7.85 12.61 -6.25
N SER A 388 7.19 11.88 -5.37
CA SER A 388 6.96 12.29 -3.99
C SER A 388 8.26 12.39 -3.17
N TRP A 389 9.17 11.43 -3.31
CA TRP A 389 10.49 11.47 -2.65
C TRP A 389 11.37 12.64 -3.14
N LYS A 390 11.08 13.18 -4.32
CA LYS A 390 11.72 14.39 -4.86
C LYS A 390 11.00 15.68 -4.52
N ASN A 391 9.87 15.62 -3.82
CA ASN A 391 9.17 16.82 -3.41
C ASN A 391 10.09 17.69 -2.52
N GLU A 392 10.15 18.99 -2.80
CA GLU A 392 10.98 19.93 -2.05
C GLU A 392 10.47 20.17 -0.63
N ASP A 393 9.14 20.09 -0.44
CA ASP A 393 8.54 20.24 0.87
C ASP A 393 8.77 18.96 1.71
N PRO A 394 9.47 19.06 2.85
CA PRO A 394 9.80 17.90 3.68
C PRO A 394 8.58 17.21 4.27
N ILE A 395 7.47 17.94 4.52
CA ILE A 395 6.23 17.35 5.00
C ILE A 395 5.65 16.43 3.93
N ARG A 396 5.46 16.93 2.71
CA ARG A 396 4.88 16.16 1.59
C ARG A 396 5.77 15.01 1.13
N ARG A 397 7.09 15.15 1.27
CA ARG A 397 8.06 14.10 0.96
C ARG A 397 7.88 12.87 1.85
N HIS A 398 7.60 13.08 3.13
CA HIS A 398 7.48 12.01 4.13
C HIS A 398 6.04 11.54 4.35
N TYR A 399 5.05 12.39 4.07
CA TYR A 399 3.66 12.04 4.28
C TYR A 399 3.19 10.97 3.28
N TYR A 400 2.41 10.02 3.77
CA TYR A 400 1.77 8.99 2.97
C TYR A 400 0.28 8.89 3.29
N ASP A 401 -0.54 8.81 2.25
CA ASP A 401 -1.95 8.48 2.33
C ASP A 401 -2.29 7.40 1.31
N SER A 402 -2.88 6.31 1.80
CA SER A 402 -3.28 5.20 0.97
C SER A 402 -4.38 5.58 -0.02
N GLY A 403 -5.30 6.50 0.34
CA GLY A 403 -6.34 7.00 -0.55
C GLY A 403 -5.78 7.74 -1.77
N ALA A 404 -4.70 8.50 -1.59
CA ALA A 404 -3.99 9.12 -2.70
C ALA A 404 -3.19 8.10 -3.51
N ASN A 405 -2.43 7.22 -2.87
CA ASN A 405 -1.56 6.26 -3.56
C ASN A 405 -2.36 5.21 -4.35
N GLU A 406 -3.26 4.48 -3.69
CA GLU A 406 -4.11 3.48 -4.35
C GLU A 406 -5.12 4.12 -5.30
N GLY A 407 -5.63 5.29 -4.93
CA GLY A 407 -6.50 6.08 -5.81
C GLY A 407 -5.82 6.45 -7.13
N ILE A 408 -4.56 6.87 -7.09
CA ILE A 408 -3.75 7.17 -8.30
C ILE A 408 -3.51 5.90 -9.12
N GLY A 409 -3.08 4.80 -8.50
CA GLY A 409 -2.85 3.54 -9.22
C GLY A 409 -4.10 3.05 -9.94
N PHE A 410 -5.24 3.05 -9.24
CA PHE A 410 -6.49 2.62 -9.82
C PHE A 410 -7.11 3.63 -10.80
N TYR A 411 -6.96 4.92 -10.57
CA TYR A 411 -7.33 5.95 -11.52
C TYR A 411 -6.52 5.82 -12.83
N ALA A 412 -5.23 5.54 -12.73
CA ALA A 412 -4.37 5.34 -13.89
C ALA A 412 -4.85 4.17 -14.78
N GLU A 413 -5.30 3.05 -14.20
CA GLU A 413 -5.87 1.94 -14.97
C GLU A 413 -7.06 2.39 -15.84
N GLU A 414 -8.03 3.11 -15.27
CA GLU A 414 -9.23 3.58 -15.98
C GLU A 414 -8.89 4.71 -16.95
N MET A 415 -8.06 5.65 -16.56
CA MET A 415 -7.61 6.75 -17.41
C MET A 415 -6.93 6.24 -18.69
N ILE A 416 -6.01 5.30 -18.58
CA ILE A 416 -5.27 4.74 -19.71
C ILE A 416 -6.17 3.85 -20.57
N LEU A 417 -7.13 3.13 -19.96
CA LEU A 417 -8.16 2.40 -20.70
C LEU A 417 -8.93 3.34 -21.63
N HIS A 418 -9.38 4.48 -21.11
CA HIS A 418 -10.11 5.49 -21.91
C HIS A 418 -9.22 6.25 -22.89
N ALA A 419 -7.93 6.38 -22.61
CA ALA A 419 -6.97 6.97 -23.54
C ALA A 419 -6.62 6.06 -24.74
N GLY A 420 -6.98 4.77 -24.69
CA GLY A 420 -6.83 3.82 -25.81
C GLY A 420 -5.57 2.96 -25.77
N LEU A 421 -4.85 2.86 -24.63
CA LEU A 421 -3.66 2.00 -24.53
C LEU A 421 -3.96 0.51 -24.83
N PHE A 422 -5.17 0.06 -24.52
CA PHE A 422 -5.58 -1.34 -24.66
C PHE A 422 -6.47 -1.61 -25.90
N ASP A 423 -6.52 -0.68 -26.86
CA ASP A 423 -7.36 -0.85 -28.05
C ASP A 423 -6.87 -1.97 -28.97
N ASP A 424 -5.59 -2.32 -28.87
CA ASP A 424 -4.95 -3.45 -29.55
C ASP A 424 -5.19 -4.82 -28.86
N SER A 425 -5.74 -4.84 -27.65
CA SER A 425 -5.95 -6.05 -26.85
C SER A 425 -7.32 -6.06 -26.17
N PRO A 426 -8.37 -6.45 -26.90
CA PRO A 426 -9.74 -6.39 -26.41
C PRO A 426 -9.98 -7.14 -25.10
N HIS A 427 -9.36 -8.31 -24.89
CA HIS A 427 -9.50 -9.07 -23.66
C HIS A 427 -8.75 -8.45 -22.47
N THR A 428 -7.71 -7.62 -22.71
CA THR A 428 -7.09 -6.83 -21.63
C THR A 428 -8.06 -5.80 -21.07
N ARG A 429 -8.91 -5.22 -21.91
CA ARG A 429 -10.01 -4.32 -21.48
C ARG A 429 -10.97 -5.04 -20.53
N GLU A 430 -11.30 -6.31 -20.80
CA GLU A 430 -12.11 -7.13 -19.89
C GLU A 430 -11.42 -7.37 -18.55
N ILE A 431 -10.10 -7.59 -18.54
CA ILE A 431 -9.30 -7.71 -17.30
C ILE A 431 -9.42 -6.42 -16.49
N ILE A 432 -9.29 -5.25 -17.10
CA ILE A 432 -9.42 -3.97 -16.40
C ILE A 432 -10.83 -3.83 -15.77
N TYR A 433 -11.90 -4.11 -16.51
CA TYR A 433 -13.25 -4.04 -15.94
C TYR A 433 -13.49 -5.08 -14.84
N ASN A 434 -12.88 -6.26 -14.94
CA ASN A 434 -12.92 -7.26 -13.88
C ASN A 434 -12.21 -6.76 -12.61
N PHE A 435 -11.04 -6.11 -12.76
CA PHE A 435 -10.36 -5.45 -11.65
C PHE A 435 -11.17 -4.29 -11.05
N MET A 436 -11.84 -3.49 -11.89
CA MET A 436 -12.75 -2.44 -11.42
C MET A 436 -13.89 -3.02 -10.58
N ARG A 437 -14.47 -4.15 -11.01
CA ARG A 437 -15.50 -4.87 -10.27
C ARG A 437 -15.01 -5.31 -8.88
N LEU A 438 -13.81 -5.87 -8.82
CA LEU A 438 -13.21 -6.27 -7.54
C LEU A 438 -13.03 -5.06 -6.61
N ARG A 439 -12.43 -3.96 -7.10
CA ARG A 439 -12.14 -2.77 -6.26
C ARG A 439 -13.42 -2.10 -5.76
N ALA A 440 -14.47 -2.08 -6.56
CA ALA A 440 -15.78 -1.61 -6.10
C ALA A 440 -16.35 -2.50 -4.99
N LEU A 441 -16.18 -3.82 -5.11
CA LEU A 441 -16.63 -4.79 -4.10
C LEU A 441 -15.84 -4.69 -2.80
N ARG A 442 -14.54 -4.34 -2.86
CA ARG A 442 -13.69 -4.10 -1.69
C ARG A 442 -14.27 -3.05 -0.76
N VAL A 443 -14.96 -2.02 -1.29
CA VAL A 443 -15.63 -0.99 -0.48
C VAL A 443 -16.71 -1.62 0.40
N GLU A 444 -17.55 -2.48 -0.16
CA GLU A 444 -18.61 -3.15 0.60
C GLU A 444 -18.02 -4.10 1.65
N VAL A 445 -16.98 -4.84 1.30
CA VAL A 445 -16.31 -5.79 2.20
C VAL A 445 -15.64 -5.07 3.37
N ASP A 446 -14.89 -4.00 3.12
CA ASP A 446 -14.22 -3.19 4.16
C ASP A 446 -15.23 -2.64 5.17
N VAL A 447 -16.25 -1.93 4.68
CA VAL A 447 -17.27 -1.33 5.53
C VAL A 447 -17.99 -2.40 6.37
N LYS A 448 -18.40 -3.51 5.76
CA LYS A 448 -19.16 -4.55 6.46
C LYS A 448 -18.33 -5.32 7.48
N LEU A 449 -17.03 -5.54 7.21
CA LEU A 449 -16.11 -6.10 8.20
C LEU A 449 -15.90 -5.14 9.38
N ALA A 450 -15.73 -3.85 9.11
CA ALA A 450 -15.51 -2.86 10.15
C ALA A 450 -16.74 -2.68 11.07
N LEU A 451 -17.97 -2.84 10.52
CA LEU A 451 -19.23 -2.64 11.22
C LEU A 451 -19.84 -3.94 11.82
N ASP A 452 -19.14 -5.07 11.77
CA ASP A 452 -19.64 -6.38 12.25
C ASP A 452 -20.82 -6.97 11.44
N GLU A 453 -20.95 -6.54 10.18
CA GLU A 453 -21.97 -7.08 9.26
C GLU A 453 -21.47 -8.31 8.48
N PHE A 454 -20.15 -8.48 8.36
CA PHE A 454 -19.49 -9.67 7.82
C PHE A 454 -18.50 -10.25 8.84
N THR A 455 -18.52 -11.58 8.95
CA THR A 455 -17.36 -12.30 9.47
C THR A 455 -16.28 -12.41 8.38
N LEU A 456 -15.05 -12.75 8.76
CA LEU A 456 -13.95 -12.98 7.83
C LEU A 456 -14.29 -14.08 6.79
N GLU A 457 -14.91 -15.16 7.23
CA GLU A 457 -15.36 -16.26 6.36
C GLU A 457 -16.43 -15.80 5.35
N GLN A 458 -17.43 -15.02 5.82
CA GLN A 458 -18.48 -14.47 4.96
C GLN A 458 -17.88 -13.51 3.92
N ALA A 459 -16.92 -12.68 4.31
CA ALA A 459 -16.24 -11.76 3.40
C ALA A 459 -15.45 -12.50 2.31
N ALA A 460 -14.67 -13.53 2.67
CA ALA A 460 -13.94 -14.35 1.72
C ALA A 460 -14.87 -15.05 0.73
N LYS A 461 -15.94 -15.67 1.23
CA LYS A 461 -16.95 -16.32 0.39
C LYS A 461 -17.64 -15.33 -0.56
N TYR A 462 -17.99 -14.15 -0.05
CA TYR A 462 -18.62 -13.10 -0.84
C TYR A 462 -17.72 -12.63 -2.01
N LEU A 463 -16.42 -12.46 -1.77
CA LEU A 463 -15.44 -12.15 -2.81
C LEU A 463 -15.41 -13.24 -3.89
N GLN A 464 -15.34 -14.52 -3.52
CA GLN A 464 -15.35 -15.64 -4.46
C GLN A 464 -16.63 -15.73 -5.30
N GLU A 465 -17.78 -15.48 -4.70
CA GLU A 465 -19.08 -15.53 -5.40
C GLU A 465 -19.26 -14.40 -6.41
N LYS A 466 -18.66 -13.24 -6.15
CA LYS A 466 -18.87 -12.02 -6.95
C LYS A 466 -17.75 -11.74 -7.96
N VAL A 467 -16.56 -12.28 -7.73
CA VAL A 467 -15.38 -12.14 -8.59
C VAL A 467 -14.78 -13.52 -8.82
N PRO A 468 -14.31 -13.87 -10.04
CA PRO A 468 -13.72 -15.19 -10.32
C PRO A 468 -12.31 -15.32 -9.70
N MET A 469 -12.26 -15.26 -8.39
CA MET A 469 -11.06 -15.25 -7.55
C MET A 469 -10.89 -16.63 -6.88
N ASP A 470 -9.65 -17.07 -6.76
CA ASP A 470 -9.33 -18.28 -6.02
C ASP A 470 -9.51 -18.08 -4.50
N GLU A 471 -9.72 -19.20 -3.78
CA GLU A 471 -9.99 -19.17 -2.35
C GLU A 471 -8.86 -18.54 -1.53
N GLN A 472 -7.62 -18.83 -1.90
CA GLN A 472 -6.45 -18.31 -1.17
C GLN A 472 -6.41 -16.78 -1.27
N THR A 473 -6.57 -16.23 -2.47
CA THR A 473 -6.61 -14.78 -2.70
C THR A 473 -7.77 -14.14 -1.95
N ALA A 474 -8.97 -14.73 -1.99
CA ALA A 474 -10.14 -14.20 -1.29
C ALA A 474 -9.96 -14.16 0.24
N ARG A 475 -9.36 -15.20 0.83
CA ARG A 475 -9.05 -15.25 2.27
C ARG A 475 -7.98 -14.22 2.66
N GLN A 476 -6.95 -14.04 1.83
CA GLN A 476 -5.92 -13.02 2.04
C GLN A 476 -6.51 -11.61 2.03
N GLU A 477 -7.35 -11.30 1.03
CA GLU A 477 -8.08 -10.02 0.93
C GLU A 477 -8.95 -9.76 2.18
N ALA A 478 -9.82 -10.70 2.52
CA ALA A 478 -10.71 -10.56 3.68
C ALA A 478 -9.92 -10.36 4.99
N THR A 479 -8.80 -11.06 5.16
CA THR A 479 -7.93 -10.91 6.33
C THR A 479 -7.31 -9.53 6.39
N ALA A 480 -6.70 -9.07 5.29
CA ALA A 480 -6.06 -7.76 5.22
C ALA A 480 -7.05 -6.63 5.54
N PHE A 481 -8.28 -6.70 5.02
CA PHE A 481 -9.30 -5.69 5.26
C PHE A 481 -9.87 -5.74 6.68
N SER A 482 -9.96 -6.90 7.29
CA SER A 482 -10.38 -7.04 8.70
C SER A 482 -9.33 -6.51 9.68
N THR A 483 -8.04 -6.68 9.39
CA THR A 483 -6.94 -6.18 10.24
C THR A 483 -6.62 -4.71 10.00
N GLY A 484 -6.89 -4.19 8.78
CA GLY A 484 -6.65 -2.82 8.36
C GLY A 484 -7.92 -2.14 7.82
N PRO A 485 -8.98 -1.93 8.63
CA PRO A 485 -10.20 -1.25 8.20
C PRO A 485 -9.91 0.14 7.63
N GLY A 486 -10.57 0.47 6.52
CA GLY A 486 -10.34 1.71 5.77
C GLY A 486 -9.28 1.61 4.68
N GLN A 487 -8.54 0.49 4.57
CA GLN A 487 -7.56 0.27 3.51
C GLN A 487 -8.22 -0.11 2.19
N ALA A 488 -9.18 -1.03 2.19
CA ALA A 488 -9.75 -1.54 0.94
C ALA A 488 -10.61 -0.54 0.18
N ILE A 489 -11.15 0.46 0.86
CA ILE A 489 -11.91 1.55 0.21
C ILE A 489 -11.02 2.49 -0.60
N THR A 490 -9.73 2.58 -0.27
CA THR A 490 -8.81 3.60 -0.80
C THR A 490 -8.68 3.55 -2.32
N TYR A 491 -8.71 2.37 -2.90
CA TYR A 491 -8.70 2.17 -4.35
C TYR A 491 -9.86 2.89 -5.04
N GLN A 492 -11.07 2.48 -4.73
CA GLN A 492 -12.28 2.96 -5.41
C GLN A 492 -12.62 4.40 -5.02
N ILE A 493 -12.54 4.72 -3.73
CA ILE A 493 -12.92 6.06 -3.24
C ILE A 493 -11.85 7.08 -3.63
N GLY A 494 -10.56 6.76 -3.53
CA GLY A 494 -9.49 7.63 -4.01
C GLY A 494 -9.62 7.93 -5.50
N LYS A 495 -9.89 6.92 -6.33
CA LYS A 495 -10.18 7.11 -7.75
C LYS A 495 -11.37 8.07 -7.98
N LEU A 496 -12.49 7.86 -7.30
CA LEU A 496 -13.68 8.71 -7.44
C LEU A 496 -13.41 10.16 -7.01
N GLN A 497 -12.61 10.36 -5.97
CA GLN A 497 -12.18 11.70 -5.56
C GLN A 497 -11.31 12.37 -6.64
N ILE A 498 -10.40 11.63 -7.30
CA ILE A 498 -9.59 12.17 -8.41
C ILE A 498 -10.49 12.53 -9.61
N ILE A 499 -11.46 11.67 -9.98
CA ILE A 499 -12.40 11.94 -11.07
C ILE A 499 -13.23 13.19 -10.77
N LYS A 500 -13.75 13.32 -9.54
CA LYS A 500 -14.47 14.52 -9.10
C LYS A 500 -13.59 15.76 -9.20
N PHE A 501 -12.37 15.69 -8.67
CA PHE A 501 -11.41 16.79 -8.71
C PHE A 501 -11.11 17.23 -10.16
N LEU A 502 -10.89 16.28 -11.08
CA LEU A 502 -10.68 16.57 -12.50
C LEU A 502 -11.89 17.28 -13.11
N ALA A 503 -13.10 16.78 -12.83
CA ALA A 503 -14.34 17.38 -13.34
C ALA A 503 -14.52 18.82 -12.82
N ASP A 504 -14.34 19.05 -11.52
CA ASP A 504 -14.44 20.36 -10.91
C ASP A 504 -13.39 21.33 -11.46
N ALA A 505 -12.14 20.87 -11.63
CA ALA A 505 -11.07 21.65 -12.23
C ALA A 505 -11.38 22.02 -13.70
N ARG A 506 -11.91 21.09 -14.49
CA ARG A 506 -12.33 21.36 -15.89
C ARG A 506 -13.44 22.40 -15.94
N MET A 507 -14.42 22.28 -15.05
CA MET A 507 -15.55 23.23 -15.01
C MET A 507 -15.10 24.63 -14.55
N GLN A 508 -14.26 24.73 -13.53
CA GLN A 508 -13.79 26.01 -12.99
C GLN A 508 -12.81 26.73 -13.94
N LEU A 509 -11.90 26.00 -14.58
CA LEU A 509 -10.88 26.59 -15.45
C LEU A 509 -11.36 26.79 -16.91
N GLY A 510 -12.43 26.12 -17.33
CA GLY A 510 -12.96 26.22 -18.69
C GLY A 510 -11.89 25.94 -19.75
N ASP A 511 -11.70 26.88 -20.70
CA ASP A 511 -10.73 26.72 -21.80
C ASP A 511 -9.26 26.83 -21.36
N LYS A 512 -9.00 27.25 -20.12
CA LYS A 512 -7.65 27.28 -19.53
C LYS A 512 -7.24 25.92 -18.95
N PHE A 513 -8.16 24.96 -18.85
CA PHE A 513 -7.87 23.64 -18.34
C PHE A 513 -6.88 22.89 -19.25
N ASN A 514 -5.85 22.31 -18.65
CA ASN A 514 -4.89 21.46 -19.34
C ASN A 514 -4.73 20.14 -18.60
N LEU A 515 -5.04 19.03 -19.24
CA LEU A 515 -5.07 17.70 -18.64
C LEU A 515 -3.69 17.30 -18.08
N ARG A 516 -2.61 17.50 -18.84
CA ARG A 516 -1.25 17.20 -18.41
C ARG A 516 -0.86 18.02 -17.17
N ALA A 517 -1.15 19.31 -17.16
CA ALA A 517 -0.84 20.17 -16.03
C ALA A 517 -1.62 19.77 -14.76
N PHE A 518 -2.87 19.34 -14.92
CA PHE A 518 -3.67 18.79 -13.83
C PHE A 518 -3.05 17.49 -13.28
N HIS A 519 -2.73 16.54 -14.13
CA HIS A 519 -2.09 15.29 -13.70
C HIS A 519 -0.71 15.54 -13.08
N ASP A 520 0.10 16.41 -13.68
CA ASP A 520 1.41 16.79 -13.13
C ASP A 520 1.28 17.35 -11.71
N PHE A 521 0.23 18.15 -11.43
CA PHE A 521 -0.04 18.63 -10.09
C PHE A 521 -0.37 17.45 -9.14
N VAL A 522 -1.31 16.58 -9.53
CA VAL A 522 -1.74 15.44 -8.69
C VAL A 522 -0.57 14.51 -8.36
N TRP A 523 0.26 14.18 -9.33
CA TRP A 523 1.39 13.26 -9.15
C TRP A 523 2.58 13.85 -8.39
N LYS A 524 2.89 15.13 -8.62
CA LYS A 524 4.04 15.79 -7.98
C LYS A 524 3.75 16.31 -6.58
N ASN A 525 2.49 16.46 -6.22
CA ASN A 525 2.09 17.02 -4.93
C ASN A 525 2.40 16.09 -3.72
N GLY A 526 2.86 14.90 -3.99
CA GLY A 526 3.07 13.86 -2.97
C GLY A 526 1.81 13.03 -2.73
N ASN A 527 1.82 12.19 -1.70
CA ASN A 527 0.64 11.41 -1.31
C ASN A 527 -0.33 12.23 -0.44
N VAL A 528 -0.60 13.45 -0.85
CA VAL A 528 -1.56 14.33 -0.18
C VAL A 528 -2.97 13.80 -0.42
N PRO A 529 -3.84 13.67 0.61
CA PRO A 529 -5.24 13.27 0.44
C PRO A 529 -5.94 14.11 -0.63
N ILE A 530 -6.69 13.45 -1.50
CA ILE A 530 -7.26 14.10 -2.70
C ILE A 530 -8.18 15.28 -2.36
N ALA A 531 -8.91 15.21 -1.23
CA ALA A 531 -9.71 16.33 -0.74
C ALA A 531 -8.86 17.58 -0.46
N LEU A 532 -7.65 17.41 0.09
CA LEU A 532 -6.72 18.51 0.35
C LEU A 532 -6.06 19.03 -0.93
N GLN A 533 -5.72 18.15 -1.88
CA GLN A 533 -5.21 18.56 -3.20
C GLN A 533 -6.25 19.38 -3.96
N ARG A 534 -7.53 18.96 -3.92
CA ARG A 534 -8.62 19.68 -4.52
C ARG A 534 -8.80 21.07 -3.87
N TRP A 535 -8.75 21.16 -2.55
CA TRP A 535 -8.80 22.44 -1.84
C TRP A 535 -7.66 23.36 -2.27
N GLU A 536 -6.44 22.87 -2.31
CA GLU A 536 -5.27 23.65 -2.70
C GLU A 536 -5.35 24.18 -4.13
N PHE A 537 -5.85 23.35 -5.06
CA PHE A 537 -5.89 23.69 -6.49
C PHE A 537 -7.07 24.58 -6.88
N LEU A 538 -8.24 24.41 -6.23
CA LEU A 538 -9.50 25.07 -6.59
C LEU A 538 -9.96 26.14 -5.58
N ASP A 539 -9.27 26.29 -4.45
CA ASP A 539 -9.72 27.10 -3.31
C ASP A 539 -11.10 26.67 -2.75
N ASP A 540 -11.38 25.35 -2.76
CA ASP A 540 -12.66 24.79 -2.31
C ASP A 540 -12.45 23.66 -1.29
N ALA A 541 -12.68 23.98 -0.03
CA ALA A 541 -12.56 23.08 1.12
C ALA A 541 -13.81 22.21 1.38
N SER A 542 -14.79 22.17 0.47
CA SER A 542 -16.08 21.49 0.71
C SER A 542 -15.96 19.99 0.97
N ASP A 543 -14.90 19.34 0.45
CA ASP A 543 -14.62 17.92 0.63
C ASP A 543 -13.66 17.63 1.82
N VAL A 544 -13.20 18.66 2.52
CA VAL A 544 -12.29 18.49 3.66
C VAL A 544 -13.11 18.23 4.92
N PRO A 545 -12.86 17.15 5.69
CA PRO A 545 -13.53 16.91 6.98
C PRO A 545 -13.35 18.11 7.94
N LYS A 546 -14.45 18.43 8.65
CA LYS A 546 -14.49 19.57 9.60
C LYS A 546 -13.77 19.24 10.89
#